data_d696b8cff793c06de0a943b4e17de35d
#
_entry.id   d696b8cff793c06de0a943b4e17de35d
#
_cell.length_a   1.000
_cell.length_b   1.000
_cell.length_c   1.000
_cell.angle_alpha   90.00
_cell.angle_beta   90.00
_cell.angle_gamma   90.00
#
_symmetry.space_group_name_H-M   'P 1'
#
loop_
_entity.id
_entity.type
_entity.pdbx_description
1 polymer ?
#
loop_
_entity_poly.entity_id
_entity_poly.type
_entity_poly.pdbx_seq_one_letter_code
_entity_poly.pdbx_strand_id
1 'polypeptide(L)' 'MNVVAYMVFTRERTRDQAELDTYSQEVSASLTGHAVTTRAYYGRHEILEGAAVEGVVILEFPTFEEAKAWYDSPAYRKVR' A
#
# COMPACT_ATOMS: atom_id res chain seq x y z
N MET A 1 3.25 25.50 0.61
CA MET A 1 3.90 24.33 0.00
C MET A 1 3.13 23.10 0.37
N ASN A 2 2.74 22.32 -0.64
CA ASN A 2 2.02 21.06 -0.38
C ASN A 2 3.05 19.97 -0.08
N VAL A 3 2.92 19.38 1.09
CA VAL A 3 3.78 18.28 1.49
C VAL A 3 2.95 17.01 1.42
N VAL A 4 3.16 16.23 0.37
CA VAL A 4 2.47 14.94 0.22
C VAL A 4 3.14 13.88 1.11
N ALA A 5 2.41 12.83 1.41
CA ALA A 5 2.92 11.71 2.17
C ALA A 5 2.79 10.43 1.34
N TYR A 6 3.72 9.52 1.54
CA TYR A 6 3.72 8.24 0.85
C TYR A 6 3.66 7.11 1.85
N MET A 7 2.86 6.11 1.53
CA MET A 7 2.90 4.81 2.21
C MET A 7 3.56 3.83 1.25
N VAL A 8 4.59 3.15 1.71
CA VAL A 8 5.33 2.19 0.90
C VAL A 8 5.22 0.83 1.56
N PHE A 9 4.75 -0.14 0.79
CA PHE A 9 4.64 -1.53 1.24
C PHE A 9 5.53 -2.39 0.38
N THR A 10 6.31 -3.27 1.02
CA THR A 10 7.13 -4.23 0.30
C THR A 10 6.71 -5.62 0.71
N ARG A 11 6.72 -6.54 -0.25
CA ARG A 11 6.41 -7.94 -0.01
C ARG A 11 7.67 -8.77 -0.32
N GLU A 12 8.17 -9.44 0.69
CA GLU A 12 9.37 -10.25 0.53
C GLU A 12 9.05 -11.56 -0.18
N ARG A 13 7.93 -12.19 0.15
CA ARG A 13 7.56 -13.46 -0.43
C ARG A 13 6.07 -13.71 -0.32
N THR A 14 5.50 -14.23 -1.42
CA THR A 14 4.09 -14.64 -1.44
C THR A 14 4.01 -16.12 -1.10
N ARG A 15 3.29 -16.46 -0.04
CA ARG A 15 3.10 -17.86 0.36
C ARG A 15 1.82 -18.45 -0.19
N ASP A 16 0.77 -17.63 -0.31
CA ASP A 16 -0.54 -18.06 -0.74
C ASP A 16 -1.15 -16.97 -1.61
N GLN A 17 -1.28 -17.26 -2.91
CA GLN A 17 -1.79 -16.28 -3.85
C GLN A 17 -3.25 -15.93 -3.57
N ALA A 18 -4.06 -16.89 -3.13
CA ALA A 18 -5.46 -16.62 -2.81
C ALA A 18 -5.61 -15.65 -1.64
N GLU A 19 -4.78 -15.81 -0.61
CA GLU A 19 -4.76 -14.88 0.52
C GLU A 19 -4.32 -13.49 0.08
N LEU A 20 -3.32 -13.40 -0.80
CA LEU A 20 -2.85 -12.13 -1.32
C LEU A 20 -3.94 -11.44 -2.12
N ASP A 21 -4.66 -12.19 -2.96
CA ASP A 21 -5.75 -11.63 -3.77
C ASP A 21 -6.85 -11.07 -2.87
N THR A 22 -7.23 -11.82 -1.84
CA THR A 22 -8.23 -11.37 -0.86
C THR A 22 -7.76 -10.11 -0.15
N TYR A 23 -6.52 -10.11 0.32
CA TYR A 23 -5.92 -8.95 1.00
C TYR A 23 -5.94 -7.73 0.09
N SER A 24 -5.54 -7.89 -1.17
CA SER A 24 -5.51 -6.80 -2.14
C SER A 24 -6.89 -6.20 -2.37
N GLN A 25 -7.92 -7.03 -2.48
CA GLN A 25 -9.29 -6.58 -2.65
C GLN A 25 -9.76 -5.80 -1.43
N GLU A 26 -9.46 -6.29 -0.23
CA GLU A 26 -9.85 -5.64 1.01
C GLU A 26 -9.12 -4.31 1.22
N VAL A 27 -7.84 -4.25 0.86
CA VAL A 27 -7.07 -3.00 0.94
C VAL A 27 -7.65 -1.97 -0.03
N SER A 28 -7.96 -2.37 -1.26
CA SER A 28 -8.56 -1.48 -2.24
C SER A 28 -9.89 -0.91 -1.75
N ALA A 29 -10.72 -1.77 -1.15
CA ALA A 29 -11.98 -1.32 -0.58
C ALA A 29 -11.77 -0.34 0.57
N SER A 30 -10.74 -0.54 1.39
CA SER A 30 -10.45 0.33 2.53
C SER A 30 -10.01 1.73 2.10
N LEU A 31 -9.54 1.89 0.86
CA LEU A 31 -9.12 3.19 0.34
C LEU A 31 -10.29 4.04 -0.13
N THR A 32 -11.48 3.46 -0.24
CA THR A 32 -12.68 4.17 -0.66
C THR A 32 -12.97 5.32 0.30
N GLY A 33 -13.16 6.51 -0.23
CA GLY A 33 -13.43 7.70 0.57
C GLY A 33 -12.18 8.43 1.05
N HIS A 34 -10.99 7.89 0.75
CA HIS A 34 -9.73 8.55 1.09
C HIS A 34 -9.10 9.14 -0.16
N ALA A 35 -8.49 10.32 -0.01
CA ALA A 35 -7.79 10.97 -1.12
C ALA A 35 -6.42 10.30 -1.29
N VAL A 36 -6.34 9.38 -2.23
CA VAL A 36 -5.13 8.60 -2.46
C VAL A 36 -4.86 8.46 -3.95
N THR A 37 -3.59 8.49 -4.33
CA THR A 37 -3.14 8.21 -5.69
C THR A 37 -2.20 7.01 -5.63
N THR A 38 -2.51 5.96 -6.38
CA THR A 38 -1.63 4.79 -6.48
C THR A 38 -0.52 5.11 -7.46
N ARG A 39 0.73 5.12 -6.98
CA ARG A 39 1.91 5.41 -7.80
C ARG A 39 2.59 4.15 -8.32
N ALA A 40 2.53 3.08 -7.53
CA ALA A 40 3.06 1.78 -7.95
C ALA A 40 2.23 0.69 -7.28
N TYR A 41 1.98 -0.39 -8.02
CA TYR A 41 1.22 -1.51 -7.49
C TYR A 41 1.71 -2.79 -8.16
N TYR A 42 2.72 -3.42 -7.53
CA TYR A 42 3.32 -4.66 -8.00
C TYR A 42 3.83 -4.60 -9.45
N GLY A 43 4.29 -3.41 -9.87
CA GLY A 43 4.84 -3.26 -11.19
C GLY A 43 6.26 -3.82 -11.29
N ARG A 44 6.86 -3.63 -12.46
CA ARG A 44 8.24 -4.05 -12.68
C ARG A 44 9.18 -3.31 -11.71
N HIS A 45 10.08 -4.05 -11.09
CA HIS A 45 11.05 -3.48 -10.17
C HIS A 45 12.38 -4.21 -10.27
N GLU A 46 13.43 -3.57 -9.76
CA GLU A 46 14.78 -4.14 -9.75
C GLU A 46 15.42 -3.84 -8.39
N ILE A 47 16.05 -4.84 -7.82
CA ILE A 47 16.73 -4.70 -6.53
C ILE A 47 18.19 -4.34 -6.80
N LEU A 48 18.55 -3.10 -6.44
CA LEU A 48 19.93 -2.62 -6.66
C LEU A 48 20.85 -2.99 -5.50
N GLU A 49 20.30 -3.00 -4.29
CA GLU A 49 21.02 -3.52 -3.12
C GLU A 49 20.03 -3.84 -2.02
N GLY A 50 20.41 -4.70 -1.10
CA GLY A 50 19.56 -5.13 -0.01
C GLY A 50 18.83 -6.44 -0.31
N ALA A 51 17.91 -6.80 0.54
CA ALA A 51 17.14 -8.04 0.40
C ALA A 51 16.15 -7.95 -0.77
N ALA A 52 15.97 -9.07 -1.47
CA ALA A 52 15.03 -9.14 -2.57
C ALA A 52 13.59 -9.06 -2.06
N VAL A 53 12.73 -8.36 -2.80
CA VAL A 53 11.30 -8.29 -2.52
C VAL A 53 10.53 -8.69 -3.77
N GLU A 54 9.35 -9.30 -3.58
CA GLU A 54 8.52 -9.73 -4.70
C GLU A 54 7.75 -8.59 -5.34
N GLY A 55 7.41 -7.57 -4.55
CA GLY A 55 6.61 -6.48 -5.07
C GLY A 55 6.64 -5.26 -4.18
N VAL A 56 6.27 -4.13 -4.78
CA VAL A 56 6.26 -2.83 -4.11
C VAL A 56 4.93 -2.16 -4.42
N VAL A 57 4.32 -1.58 -3.37
CA VAL A 57 3.14 -0.75 -3.52
C VAL A 57 3.48 0.64 -2.96
N ILE A 58 3.21 1.67 -3.72
CA ILE A 58 3.43 3.05 -3.30
C ILE A 58 2.12 3.82 -3.46
N LEU A 59 1.62 4.34 -2.34
CA LEU A 59 0.40 5.13 -2.30
C LEU A 59 0.77 6.55 -1.89
N GLU A 60 0.21 7.54 -2.60
CA GLU A 60 0.43 8.95 -2.30
C GLU A 60 -0.84 9.55 -1.70
N PHE A 61 -0.69 10.25 -0.59
CA PHE A 61 -1.77 10.98 0.06
C PHE A 61 -1.45 12.47 0.04
N PRO A 62 -2.47 13.35 -0.01
CA PRO A 62 -2.23 14.79 -0.03
C PRO A 62 -1.48 15.31 1.19
N THR A 63 -1.68 14.68 2.35
CA THR A 63 -1.02 15.06 3.61
C THR A 63 -0.67 13.82 4.41
N PHE A 64 0.25 14.00 5.36
CA PHE A 64 0.60 12.94 6.29
C PHE A 64 -0.61 12.52 7.12
N GLU A 65 -1.44 13.49 7.52
CA GLU A 65 -2.63 13.23 8.32
C GLU A 65 -3.63 12.36 7.56
N GLU A 66 -3.78 12.58 6.26
CA GLU A 66 -4.65 11.75 5.42
C GLU A 66 -4.14 10.31 5.34
N ALA A 67 -2.83 10.14 5.22
CA ALA A 67 -2.22 8.81 5.19
C ALA A 67 -2.47 8.08 6.52
N LYS A 68 -2.28 8.77 7.64
CA LYS A 68 -2.51 8.20 8.96
C LYS A 68 -3.99 7.87 9.17
N ALA A 69 -4.88 8.74 8.68
CA ALA A 69 -6.31 8.50 8.80
C ALA A 69 -6.73 7.21 8.12
N TRP A 70 -6.18 6.95 6.92
CA TRP A 70 -6.44 5.68 6.24
C TRP A 70 -5.84 4.50 7.00
N TYR A 71 -4.58 4.61 7.40
CA TYR A 71 -3.86 3.53 8.07
C TYR A 71 -4.60 3.10 9.36
N ASP A 72 -5.14 4.07 10.09
CA ASP A 72 -5.84 3.81 11.35
C ASP A 72 -7.34 3.62 11.17
N SER A 73 -7.85 3.68 9.93
CA SER A 73 -9.28 3.51 9.68
C SER A 73 -9.76 2.11 10.07
N PRO A 74 -11.02 1.96 10.52
CA PRO A 74 -11.56 0.64 10.84
C PRO A 74 -11.50 -0.33 9.67
N ALA A 75 -11.70 0.16 8.45
CA ALA A 75 -11.68 -0.68 7.25
C ALA A 75 -10.29 -1.29 7.03
N TYR A 76 -9.22 -0.49 7.17
CA TYR A 76 -7.87 -1.00 6.97
C TYR A 76 -7.39 -1.82 8.18
N ARG A 77 -7.81 -1.46 9.39
CA ARG A 77 -7.42 -2.19 10.60
C ARG A 77 -7.86 -3.66 10.55
N LYS A 78 -8.94 -3.94 9.85
CA LYS A 78 -9.42 -5.31 9.69
C LYS A 78 -8.50 -6.15 8.83
N VAL A 79 -7.75 -5.54 7.91
CA VAL A 79 -6.95 -6.30 6.95
C VAL A 79 -5.46 -6.33 7.26
N ARG A 80 -4.98 -5.38 8.10
CA ARG A 80 -3.56 -5.38 8.46
C ARG A 80 -3.20 -6.32 9.59
#